data_03ab22ffb96a7a9e291efc96e3a607ac
#
_entry.id   03ab22ffb96a7a9e291efc96e3a607ac
#
_cell.length_a   1.000
_cell.length_b   1.000
_cell.length_c   1.000
_cell.angle_alpha   90.00
_cell.angle_beta   90.00
_cell.angle_gamma   90.00
#
_symmetry.space_group_name_H-M   'P 1'
#
loop_
_entity.id
_entity.type
_entity.pdbx_description
1 polymer ?
#
loop_
_entity_poly.entity_id
_entity_poly.type
_entity_poly.pdbx_seq_one_letter_code
_entity_poly.pdbx_strand_id
1 'polypeptide(L)'
;MITAQTVAVLGLGRMGEAIATRLTAQGWDVVGWTRSGRTSGTVKMTGDPNDAVVKADLVLLALFDGPACQQVLDDVRDSLRTDTIVLNTSTIAPAEAAKLARQLGQAYVHAPVLGSVPAVAAGALRILAAADQDALDRARPVLETLGTVRRVDDASTAAALKLIANNSLAGAVLALRDSLRQADALGLPRAQVLDILELGQLGGLVARKRTFLTDQPTTGRAEFTIGALTKDMALLAAASNIPLRSAANLADTSADPDADIAVAATVPAVEDAVLEPLRAYIRGHATGDPAHFRDAFLPTAHIEGLRDGAFVSWRLDDYCALFHGRPAPDEPSRSRRIDAIDVHDSVATATITLSHGADRFTDIFLLVRADDGWRIANKVYHRHS
;
A
#
# COMPACT_ATOMS: atom_id res chain seq x y z
N MET A 1 10.33 41.17 -20.14
CA MET A 1 9.05 40.62 -19.72
C MET A 1 9.13 39.12 -20.05
N ILE A 2 9.16 38.23 -19.05
CA ILE A 2 9.03 36.82 -19.28
C ILE A 2 7.58 36.63 -19.73
N THR A 3 7.36 36.25 -20.99
CA THR A 3 6.04 35.83 -21.46
C THR A 3 5.56 34.73 -20.53
N ALA A 4 4.39 34.91 -19.93
CA ALA A 4 3.81 33.90 -19.05
C ALA A 4 3.72 32.57 -19.83
N GLN A 5 4.47 31.57 -19.39
CA GLN A 5 4.41 30.26 -20.00
C GLN A 5 3.02 29.67 -19.74
N THR A 6 2.39 29.11 -20.76
CA THR A 6 1.11 28.43 -20.64
C THR A 6 1.33 26.98 -20.27
N VAL A 7 0.68 26.54 -19.19
CA VAL A 7 0.76 25.16 -18.68
C VAL A 7 -0.56 24.44 -18.88
N ALA A 8 -0.58 23.38 -19.67
CA ALA A 8 -1.71 22.46 -19.73
C ALA A 8 -1.56 21.40 -18.64
N VAL A 9 -2.57 21.18 -17.80
CA VAL A 9 -2.60 20.11 -16.81
C VAL A 9 -3.61 19.06 -17.22
N LEU A 10 -3.11 17.88 -17.62
CA LEU A 10 -3.93 16.75 -18.05
C LEU A 10 -4.09 15.76 -16.91
N GLY A 11 -5.34 15.61 -16.43
CA GLY A 11 -5.69 14.79 -15.30
C GLY A 11 -5.90 15.59 -14.01
N LEU A 12 -7.08 16.20 -13.84
CA LEU A 12 -7.43 16.91 -12.61
C LEU A 12 -8.06 15.98 -11.57
N GLY A 13 -7.31 14.91 -11.23
CA GLY A 13 -7.53 14.16 -10.03
C GLY A 13 -7.10 14.96 -8.78
N ARG A 14 -6.90 14.30 -7.64
CA ARG A 14 -6.50 14.98 -6.39
C ARG A 14 -5.22 15.80 -6.55
N MET A 15 -4.16 15.17 -7.08
CA MET A 15 -2.86 15.83 -7.25
C MET A 15 -2.88 16.85 -8.38
N GLY A 16 -3.45 16.51 -9.55
CA GLY A 16 -3.48 17.43 -10.69
C GLY A 16 -4.30 18.68 -10.43
N GLU A 17 -5.43 18.59 -9.74
CA GLU A 17 -6.20 19.74 -9.29
C GLU A 17 -5.43 20.64 -8.32
N ALA A 18 -4.74 20.04 -7.34
CA ALA A 18 -3.91 20.80 -6.42
C ALA A 18 -2.73 21.48 -7.12
N ILE A 19 -2.06 20.79 -8.05
CA ILE A 19 -0.97 21.34 -8.86
C ILE A 19 -1.47 22.50 -9.71
N ALA A 20 -2.57 22.32 -10.47
CA ALA A 20 -3.14 23.35 -11.31
C ALA A 20 -3.56 24.58 -10.50
N THR A 21 -4.21 24.38 -9.34
CA THR A 21 -4.60 25.46 -8.41
C THR A 21 -3.37 26.21 -7.89
N ARG A 22 -2.32 25.50 -7.48
CA ARG A 22 -1.07 26.11 -6.99
C ARG A 22 -0.41 26.95 -8.08
N LEU A 23 -0.29 26.40 -9.30
CA LEU A 23 0.30 27.13 -10.44
C LEU A 23 -0.49 28.39 -10.77
N THR A 24 -1.82 28.29 -10.85
CA THR A 24 -2.71 29.44 -11.07
C THR A 24 -2.52 30.51 -9.99
N ALA A 25 -2.47 30.12 -8.71
CA ALA A 25 -2.27 31.04 -7.59
C ALA A 25 -0.89 31.73 -7.62
N GLN A 26 0.09 31.14 -8.28
CA GLN A 26 1.44 31.69 -8.46
C GLN A 26 1.59 32.47 -9.80
N GLY A 27 0.48 32.72 -10.51
CA GLY A 27 0.45 33.57 -11.69
C GLY A 27 0.76 32.87 -13.02
N TRP A 28 0.75 31.53 -13.07
CA TRP A 28 0.87 30.79 -14.33
C TRP A 28 -0.45 30.82 -15.10
N ASP A 29 -0.39 30.88 -16.45
CA ASP A 29 -1.56 30.68 -17.30
C ASP A 29 -1.82 29.16 -17.40
N VAL A 30 -2.84 28.66 -16.68
CA VAL A 30 -3.12 27.23 -16.56
C VAL A 30 -4.43 26.88 -17.27
N VAL A 31 -4.37 25.83 -18.12
CA VAL A 31 -5.53 25.20 -18.72
C VAL A 31 -5.60 23.75 -18.27
N GLY A 32 -6.70 23.36 -17.65
CA GLY A 32 -6.91 22.02 -17.14
C GLY A 32 -7.83 21.17 -18.00
N TRP A 33 -7.57 19.88 -18.05
CA TRP A 33 -8.47 18.89 -18.63
C TRP A 33 -8.59 17.65 -17.74
N THR A 34 -9.78 17.04 -17.75
CA THR A 34 -10.04 15.75 -17.11
C THR A 34 -11.06 14.94 -17.89
N ARG A 35 -10.81 13.65 -18.03
CA ARG A 35 -11.69 12.71 -18.75
C ARG A 35 -13.12 12.67 -18.18
N SER A 36 -13.31 12.90 -16.89
CA SER A 36 -14.63 12.89 -16.25
C SER A 36 -15.48 14.13 -16.52
N GLY A 37 -14.96 15.15 -17.21
CA GLY A 37 -15.67 16.41 -17.47
C GLY A 37 -15.94 17.25 -16.21
N ARG A 38 -15.34 16.89 -15.06
CA ARG A 38 -15.52 17.62 -13.80
C ARG A 38 -14.94 19.03 -13.91
N THR A 39 -15.67 20.02 -13.41
CA THR A 39 -15.21 21.41 -13.40
C THR A 39 -14.37 21.72 -12.16
N SER A 40 -13.43 22.65 -12.30
CA SER A 40 -12.69 23.26 -11.19
C SER A 40 -13.15 24.71 -11.04
N GLY A 41 -13.34 25.15 -9.79
CA GLY A 41 -13.72 26.56 -9.52
C GLY A 41 -12.57 27.55 -9.67
N THR A 42 -11.32 27.08 -9.77
CA THR A 42 -10.10 27.91 -9.72
C THR A 42 -9.24 27.83 -10.98
N VAL A 43 -9.46 26.83 -11.82
CA VAL A 43 -8.65 26.56 -13.02
C VAL A 43 -9.53 26.67 -14.27
N LYS A 44 -9.02 27.34 -15.30
CA LYS A 44 -9.68 27.37 -16.62
C LYS A 44 -9.71 25.97 -17.21
N MET A 45 -10.88 25.46 -17.55
CA MET A 45 -11.11 24.11 -18.05
C MET A 45 -11.44 24.08 -19.52
N THR A 46 -11.06 23.00 -20.21
CA THR A 46 -11.56 22.63 -21.53
C THR A 46 -12.15 21.24 -21.54
N GLY A 47 -13.08 20.98 -22.46
CA GLY A 47 -13.70 19.66 -22.66
C GLY A 47 -12.85 18.73 -23.54
N ASP A 48 -11.95 19.27 -24.36
CA ASP A 48 -11.07 18.51 -25.25
C ASP A 48 -9.60 18.70 -24.81
N PRO A 49 -8.84 17.60 -24.60
CA PRO A 49 -7.43 17.70 -24.23
C PRO A 49 -6.59 18.38 -25.33
N ASN A 50 -7.00 18.30 -26.60
CA ASN A 50 -6.32 18.97 -27.70
C ASN A 50 -6.36 20.49 -27.56
N ASP A 51 -7.51 21.07 -27.15
CA ASP A 51 -7.62 22.47 -26.85
C ASP A 51 -6.72 22.94 -25.71
N ALA A 52 -6.46 22.07 -24.74
CA ALA A 52 -5.56 22.37 -23.63
C ALA A 52 -4.11 22.50 -24.09
N VAL A 53 -3.65 21.58 -24.98
CA VAL A 53 -2.23 21.44 -25.32
C VAL A 53 -1.80 22.33 -26.49
N VAL A 54 -2.71 22.73 -27.40
CA VAL A 54 -2.37 23.42 -28.66
C VAL A 54 -1.57 24.72 -28.46
N LYS A 55 -1.73 25.40 -27.33
CA LYS A 55 -1.03 26.66 -26.99
C LYS A 55 -0.05 26.47 -25.80
N ALA A 56 0.05 25.27 -25.26
CA ALA A 56 0.84 25.03 -24.07
C ALA A 56 2.35 25.00 -24.39
N ASP A 57 3.13 25.71 -23.60
CA ASP A 57 4.59 25.59 -23.59
C ASP A 57 5.04 24.36 -22.80
N LEU A 58 4.22 23.94 -21.84
CA LEU A 58 4.43 22.79 -21.01
C LEU A 58 3.11 22.03 -20.79
N VAL A 59 3.13 20.71 -21.01
CA VAL A 59 2.02 19.79 -20.74
C VAL A 59 2.38 18.95 -19.53
N LEU A 60 1.66 19.13 -18.42
CA LEU A 60 1.84 18.37 -17.18
C LEU A 60 0.84 17.22 -17.10
N LEU A 61 1.34 16.00 -17.02
CA LEU A 61 0.53 14.81 -16.80
C LEU A 61 0.45 14.50 -15.30
N ALA A 62 -0.78 14.39 -14.77
CA ALA A 62 -1.08 13.98 -13.40
C ALA A 62 -2.15 12.88 -13.41
N LEU A 63 -1.81 11.74 -14.00
CA LEU A 63 -2.71 10.63 -14.35
C LEU A 63 -2.48 9.45 -13.40
N PHE A 64 -3.40 8.48 -13.43
CA PHE A 64 -3.42 7.38 -12.48
C PHE A 64 -2.28 6.35 -12.70
N ASP A 65 -2.01 6.01 -13.98
CA ASP A 65 -1.07 4.95 -14.37
C ASP A 65 -0.41 5.21 -15.73
N GLY A 66 0.48 4.30 -16.14
CA GLY A 66 1.18 4.37 -17.42
C GLY A 66 0.27 4.22 -18.64
N PRO A 67 -0.68 3.28 -18.68
CA PRO A 67 -1.68 3.19 -19.73
C PRO A 67 -2.45 4.48 -19.95
N ALA A 68 -2.91 5.14 -18.87
CA ALA A 68 -3.58 6.44 -18.97
C ALA A 68 -2.67 7.53 -19.52
N CYS A 69 -1.38 7.55 -19.13
CA CYS A 69 -0.40 8.48 -19.70
C CYS A 69 -0.21 8.26 -21.21
N GLN A 70 -0.04 7.00 -21.62
CA GLN A 70 0.13 6.66 -23.03
C GLN A 70 -1.10 7.06 -23.86
N GLN A 71 -2.30 6.70 -23.39
CA GLN A 71 -3.56 7.01 -24.08
C GLN A 71 -3.74 8.51 -24.29
N VAL A 72 -3.58 9.30 -23.23
CA VAL A 72 -3.73 10.76 -23.31
C VAL A 72 -2.69 11.39 -24.24
N LEU A 73 -1.45 10.92 -24.22
CA LEU A 73 -0.41 11.38 -25.13
C LEU A 73 -0.68 11.00 -26.59
N ASP A 74 -1.26 9.83 -26.84
CA ASP A 74 -1.67 9.41 -28.18
C ASP A 74 -2.84 10.28 -28.70
N ASP A 75 -3.80 10.62 -27.82
CA ASP A 75 -4.96 11.45 -28.15
C ASP A 75 -4.57 12.90 -28.51
N VAL A 76 -3.50 13.45 -27.91
CA VAL A 76 -3.09 14.84 -28.14
C VAL A 76 -1.88 14.99 -29.05
N ARG A 77 -1.34 13.91 -29.59
CA ARG A 77 -0.08 13.87 -30.35
C ARG A 77 0.01 14.92 -31.44
N ASP A 78 -1.03 15.02 -32.26
CA ASP A 78 -1.07 15.90 -33.46
C ASP A 78 -1.30 17.38 -33.08
N SER A 79 -1.69 17.64 -31.84
CA SER A 79 -1.92 18.99 -31.30
C SER A 79 -0.75 19.54 -30.50
N LEU A 80 0.23 18.67 -30.16
CA LEU A 80 1.46 19.06 -29.46
C LEU A 80 2.37 19.83 -30.43
N ARG A 81 2.85 21.01 -30.02
CA ARG A 81 3.89 21.73 -30.76
C ARG A 81 5.23 21.02 -30.60
N THR A 82 6.10 21.14 -31.56
CA THR A 82 7.43 20.51 -31.57
C THR A 82 8.35 20.97 -30.44
N ASP A 83 8.07 22.15 -29.87
CA ASP A 83 8.82 22.76 -28.78
C ASP A 83 8.12 22.58 -27.39
N THR A 84 6.97 21.94 -27.32
CA THR A 84 6.26 21.70 -26.05
C THR A 84 7.02 20.71 -25.18
N ILE A 85 7.23 21.04 -23.90
CA ILE A 85 7.76 20.09 -22.90
C ILE A 85 6.63 19.26 -22.30
N VAL A 86 6.81 17.94 -22.27
CA VAL A 86 5.90 17.02 -21.61
C VAL A 86 6.49 16.65 -20.24
N LEU A 87 5.87 17.15 -19.18
CA LEU A 87 6.26 16.93 -17.78
C LEU A 87 5.33 15.89 -17.16
N ASN A 88 5.82 14.70 -16.89
CA ASN A 88 5.03 13.62 -16.30
C ASN A 88 5.29 13.47 -14.80
N THR A 89 4.30 13.78 -13.97
CA THR A 89 4.33 13.64 -12.51
C THR A 89 3.63 12.38 -12.01
N SER A 90 3.05 11.58 -12.92
CA SER A 90 2.31 10.36 -12.60
C SER A 90 3.23 9.27 -12.04
N THR A 91 2.70 8.45 -11.14
CA THR A 91 3.41 7.24 -10.66
C THR A 91 3.12 6.08 -11.60
N ILE A 92 4.13 5.68 -12.35
CA ILE A 92 4.09 4.65 -13.39
C ILE A 92 5.23 3.63 -13.20
N ALA A 93 5.17 2.51 -13.91
CA ALA A 93 6.24 1.52 -13.86
C ALA A 93 7.54 2.05 -14.49
N PRO A 94 8.73 1.60 -14.00
CA PRO A 94 10.02 1.99 -14.58
C PRO A 94 10.13 1.75 -16.09
N ALA A 95 9.62 0.62 -16.57
CA ALA A 95 9.62 0.28 -18.01
C ALA A 95 8.72 1.22 -18.83
N GLU A 96 7.59 1.66 -18.27
CA GLU A 96 6.67 2.62 -18.90
C GLU A 96 7.31 4.01 -18.98
N ALA A 97 7.96 4.46 -17.90
CA ALA A 97 8.71 5.71 -17.88
C ALA A 97 9.82 5.73 -18.93
N ALA A 98 10.60 4.65 -19.03
CA ALA A 98 11.63 4.49 -20.07
C ALA A 98 11.04 4.46 -21.48
N LYS A 99 9.88 3.85 -21.69
CA LYS A 99 9.17 3.83 -22.98
C LYS A 99 8.76 5.25 -23.40
N LEU A 100 8.13 6.00 -22.51
CA LEU A 100 7.70 7.38 -22.77
C LEU A 100 8.90 8.31 -23.04
N ALA A 101 10.01 8.14 -22.30
CA ALA A 101 11.22 8.89 -22.53
C ALA A 101 11.82 8.63 -23.93
N ARG A 102 11.80 7.38 -24.40
CA ARG A 102 12.24 7.06 -25.78
C ARG A 102 11.31 7.62 -26.85
N GLN A 103 9.99 7.60 -26.60
CA GLN A 103 8.98 8.09 -27.56
C GLN A 103 9.01 9.60 -27.75
N LEU A 104 9.19 10.36 -26.66
CA LEU A 104 9.13 11.81 -26.64
C LEU A 104 10.51 12.47 -26.72
N GLY A 105 11.57 11.70 -26.51
CA GLY A 105 12.95 12.17 -26.62
C GLY A 105 13.26 13.35 -25.72
N GLN A 106 13.91 14.35 -26.28
CA GLN A 106 14.36 15.55 -25.56
C GLN A 106 13.24 16.45 -25.03
N ALA A 107 11.99 16.24 -25.45
CA ALA A 107 10.86 16.99 -24.93
C ALA A 107 10.28 16.42 -23.63
N TYR A 108 10.77 15.29 -23.14
CA TYR A 108 10.20 14.58 -22.00
C TYR A 108 10.94 14.82 -20.70
N VAL A 109 10.19 15.16 -19.66
CA VAL A 109 10.64 15.26 -18.28
C VAL A 109 9.82 14.29 -17.44
N HIS A 110 10.44 13.24 -16.88
CA HIS A 110 9.80 12.39 -15.88
C HIS A 110 10.09 12.94 -14.49
N ALA A 111 9.05 13.35 -13.78
CA ALA A 111 9.20 14.06 -12.52
C ALA A 111 8.20 13.60 -11.44
N PRO A 112 8.23 12.31 -11.02
CA PRO A 112 7.36 11.84 -9.97
C PRO A 112 7.63 12.58 -8.67
N VAL A 113 6.55 12.78 -7.88
CA VAL A 113 6.57 13.63 -6.70
C VAL A 113 6.43 12.83 -5.41
N LEU A 114 7.12 13.27 -4.36
CA LEU A 114 6.96 12.80 -2.98
C LEU A 114 6.27 13.93 -2.18
N GLY A 115 5.14 13.58 -1.58
CA GLY A 115 4.22 14.49 -0.89
C GLY A 115 2.79 14.28 -1.35
N SER A 116 1.85 14.93 -0.69
CA SER A 116 0.41 14.88 -0.96
C SER A 116 -0.15 16.29 -1.17
N VAL A 117 -1.47 16.41 -1.28
CA VAL A 117 -2.16 17.67 -1.55
C VAL A 117 -1.70 18.85 -0.65
N PRO A 118 -1.54 18.70 0.68
CA PRO A 118 -1.00 19.78 1.50
C PRO A 118 0.41 20.23 1.11
N ALA A 119 1.27 19.30 0.71
CA ALA A 119 2.63 19.64 0.26
C ALA A 119 2.61 20.40 -1.08
N VAL A 120 1.67 20.09 -1.99
CA VAL A 120 1.47 20.90 -3.20
C VAL A 120 1.06 22.32 -2.86
N ALA A 121 0.05 22.48 -1.99
CA ALA A 121 -0.43 23.80 -1.58
C ALA A 121 0.67 24.66 -0.93
N ALA A 122 1.56 24.03 -0.17
CA ALA A 122 2.71 24.69 0.46
C ALA A 122 3.92 24.93 -0.48
N GLY A 123 3.94 24.36 -1.69
CA GLY A 123 5.13 24.37 -2.56
C GLY A 123 6.28 23.53 -1.97
N ALA A 124 5.97 22.48 -1.25
CA ALA A 124 6.92 21.69 -0.46
C ALA A 124 7.08 20.24 -0.96
N LEU A 125 6.68 19.95 -2.20
CA LEU A 125 6.92 18.65 -2.81
C LEU A 125 8.43 18.36 -2.91
N ARG A 126 8.79 17.08 -2.87
CA ARG A 126 10.10 16.58 -3.29
C ARG A 126 9.93 15.94 -4.65
N ILE A 127 10.64 16.44 -5.66
CA ILE A 127 10.43 16.09 -7.06
C ILE A 127 11.68 15.37 -7.58
N LEU A 128 11.53 14.15 -8.09
CA LEU A 128 12.61 13.37 -8.68
C LEU A 128 12.59 13.60 -10.20
N ALA A 129 13.43 14.49 -10.72
CA ALA A 129 13.36 14.89 -12.12
C ALA A 129 14.47 14.24 -12.95
N ALA A 130 14.06 13.56 -14.02
CA ALA A 130 14.93 12.96 -15.03
C ALA A 130 14.56 13.50 -16.41
N ALA A 131 15.52 14.14 -17.08
CA ALA A 131 15.39 14.71 -18.40
C ALA A 131 16.76 15.12 -18.96
N ASP A 132 16.79 15.45 -20.27
CA ASP A 132 17.88 16.21 -20.83
C ASP A 132 17.98 17.59 -20.17
N GLN A 133 19.18 18.18 -20.16
CA GLN A 133 19.42 19.44 -19.45
C GLN A 133 18.49 20.57 -19.92
N ASP A 134 18.34 20.75 -21.23
CA ASP A 134 17.51 21.82 -21.82
C ASP A 134 16.04 21.66 -21.43
N ALA A 135 15.50 20.43 -21.48
CA ALA A 135 14.13 20.17 -21.06
C ALA A 135 13.92 20.44 -19.57
N LEU A 136 14.89 20.02 -18.75
CA LEU A 136 14.84 20.26 -17.31
C LEU A 136 14.90 21.74 -16.99
N ASP A 137 15.75 22.51 -17.66
CA ASP A 137 15.87 23.97 -17.44
C ASP A 137 14.60 24.71 -17.84
N ARG A 138 13.92 24.27 -18.89
CA ARG A 138 12.63 24.80 -19.31
C ARG A 138 11.49 24.42 -18.37
N ALA A 139 11.49 23.23 -17.81
CA ALA A 139 10.49 22.77 -16.85
C ALA A 139 10.75 23.29 -15.41
N ARG A 140 11.98 23.66 -15.09
CA ARG A 140 12.45 24.05 -13.74
C ARG A 140 11.57 25.09 -13.07
N PRO A 141 11.19 26.21 -13.71
CA PRO A 141 10.38 27.24 -13.05
C PRO A 141 9.03 26.70 -12.55
N VAL A 142 8.38 25.82 -13.35
CA VAL A 142 7.14 25.16 -12.95
C VAL A 142 7.40 24.18 -11.80
N LEU A 143 8.45 23.37 -11.88
CA LEU A 143 8.81 22.41 -10.83
C LEU A 143 9.15 23.09 -9.51
N GLU A 144 9.91 24.18 -9.53
CA GLU A 144 10.29 24.97 -8.34
C GLU A 144 9.10 25.68 -7.69
N THR A 145 8.07 26.02 -8.47
CA THR A 145 6.79 26.52 -7.92
C THR A 145 6.10 25.45 -7.06
N LEU A 146 6.30 24.18 -7.37
CA LEU A 146 5.67 23.04 -6.71
C LEU A 146 6.51 22.49 -5.56
N GLY A 147 7.85 22.64 -5.59
CA GLY A 147 8.72 22.11 -4.55
C GLY A 147 10.20 22.11 -4.88
N THR A 148 10.95 21.25 -4.19
CA THR A 148 12.39 21.08 -4.37
C THR A 148 12.69 20.00 -5.39
N VAL A 149 13.46 20.31 -6.41
CA VAL A 149 13.84 19.40 -7.49
C VAL A 149 15.14 18.68 -7.14
N ARG A 150 15.13 17.36 -7.23
CA ARG A 150 16.31 16.50 -7.20
C ARG A 150 16.48 15.84 -8.56
N ARG A 151 17.57 16.11 -9.24
CA ARG A 151 17.91 15.46 -10.50
C ARG A 151 18.23 13.98 -10.28
N VAL A 152 17.77 13.15 -11.20
CA VAL A 152 17.99 11.69 -11.27
C VAL A 152 18.46 11.35 -12.67
N ASP A 153 19.21 10.28 -12.82
CA ASP A 153 19.95 9.95 -14.04
C ASP A 153 19.01 9.72 -15.25
N ASP A 154 17.93 8.96 -15.06
CA ASP A 154 16.98 8.64 -16.11
C ASP A 154 15.56 8.42 -15.59
N ALA A 155 14.58 8.39 -16.51
CA ALA A 155 13.16 8.25 -16.21
C ALA A 155 12.81 6.93 -15.50
N SER A 156 13.46 5.83 -15.84
CA SER A 156 13.26 4.52 -15.20
C SER A 156 13.71 4.56 -13.74
N THR A 157 14.87 5.15 -13.49
CA THR A 157 15.42 5.34 -12.14
C THR A 157 14.53 6.25 -11.30
N ALA A 158 14.03 7.36 -11.84
CA ALA A 158 13.10 8.26 -11.13
C ALA A 158 11.81 7.54 -10.75
N ALA A 159 11.21 6.76 -11.66
CA ALA A 159 10.03 5.95 -11.40
C ALA A 159 10.29 4.88 -10.33
N ALA A 160 11.41 4.15 -10.42
CA ALA A 160 11.79 3.14 -9.44
C ALA A 160 11.97 3.73 -8.04
N LEU A 161 12.69 4.85 -7.90
CA LEU A 161 12.88 5.54 -6.63
C LEU A 161 11.56 6.02 -6.02
N LYS A 162 10.61 6.49 -6.84
CA LYS A 162 9.27 6.84 -6.39
C LYS A 162 8.54 5.63 -5.80
N LEU A 163 8.57 4.50 -6.46
CA LEU A 163 7.93 3.26 -5.98
C LEU A 163 8.59 2.75 -4.69
N ILE A 164 9.90 2.80 -4.58
CA ILE A 164 10.64 2.46 -3.35
C ILE A 164 10.22 3.37 -2.18
N ALA A 165 10.10 4.69 -2.42
CA ALA A 165 9.64 5.62 -1.39
C ALA A 165 8.20 5.29 -0.93
N ASN A 166 7.31 4.93 -1.85
CA ASN A 166 5.95 4.53 -1.51
C ASN A 166 5.89 3.17 -0.80
N ASN A 167 6.80 2.23 -1.09
CA ASN A 167 6.92 0.99 -0.31
C ASN A 167 7.33 1.26 1.14
N SER A 168 8.25 2.19 1.37
CA SER A 168 8.59 2.62 2.73
C SER A 168 7.38 3.22 3.47
N LEU A 169 6.56 4.01 2.77
CA LEU A 169 5.31 4.54 3.33
C LEU A 169 4.31 3.41 3.66
N ALA A 170 4.14 2.43 2.75
CA ALA A 170 3.29 1.27 2.99
C ALA A 170 3.72 0.51 4.24
N GLY A 171 5.02 0.23 4.38
CA GLY A 171 5.59 -0.40 5.58
C GLY A 171 5.33 0.41 6.86
N ALA A 172 5.43 1.74 6.80
CA ALA A 172 5.15 2.61 7.94
C ALA A 172 3.66 2.59 8.35
N VAL A 173 2.72 2.55 7.39
CA VAL A 173 1.28 2.42 7.66
C VAL A 173 0.97 1.09 8.34
N LEU A 174 1.57 -0.01 7.86
CA LEU A 174 1.37 -1.33 8.45
C LEU A 174 1.99 -1.42 9.86
N ALA A 175 3.18 -0.85 10.08
CA ALA A 175 3.79 -0.77 11.41
C ALA A 175 2.96 0.06 12.38
N LEU A 176 2.35 1.15 11.91
CA LEU A 176 1.41 1.97 12.69
C LEU A 176 0.17 1.15 13.06
N ARG A 177 -0.41 0.42 12.11
CA ARG A 177 -1.54 -0.49 12.36
C ARG A 177 -1.23 -1.48 13.48
N ASP A 178 -0.09 -2.15 13.39
CA ASP A 178 0.29 -3.16 14.37
C ASP A 178 0.52 -2.54 15.75
N SER A 179 1.11 -1.34 15.82
CA SER A 179 1.30 -0.60 17.07
C SER A 179 -0.04 -0.20 17.71
N LEU A 180 -0.99 0.30 16.91
CA LEU A 180 -2.32 0.69 17.40
C LEU A 180 -3.11 -0.52 17.90
N ARG A 181 -3.03 -1.66 17.22
CA ARG A 181 -3.68 -2.91 17.67
C ARG A 181 -3.12 -3.43 19.00
N GLN A 182 -1.80 -3.40 19.18
CA GLN A 182 -1.20 -3.79 20.46
C GLN A 182 -1.65 -2.84 21.59
N ALA A 183 -1.72 -1.54 21.29
CA ALA A 183 -2.21 -0.54 22.25
C ALA A 183 -3.66 -0.78 22.65
N ASP A 184 -4.54 -1.07 21.68
CA ASP A 184 -5.95 -1.41 21.92
C ASP A 184 -6.07 -2.69 22.79
N ALA A 185 -5.28 -3.72 22.51
CA ALA A 185 -5.24 -4.95 23.30
C ALA A 185 -4.73 -4.73 24.74
N LEU A 186 -3.90 -3.72 24.96
CA LEU A 186 -3.42 -3.30 26.28
C LEU A 186 -4.36 -2.30 26.98
N GLY A 187 -5.46 -1.89 26.34
CA GLY A 187 -6.41 -0.92 26.88
C GLY A 187 -5.85 0.50 26.98
N LEU A 188 -4.85 0.86 26.16
CA LEU A 188 -4.21 2.18 26.20
C LEU A 188 -5.07 3.22 25.44
N PRO A 189 -5.24 4.44 25.99
CA PRO A 189 -5.97 5.50 25.31
C PRO A 189 -5.29 5.90 24.00
N ARG A 190 -6.06 5.90 22.90
CA ARG A 190 -5.57 6.18 21.54
C ARG A 190 -4.78 7.49 21.45
N ALA A 191 -5.24 8.55 22.08
CA ALA A 191 -4.57 9.85 22.07
C ALA A 191 -3.15 9.77 22.66
N GLN A 192 -2.98 9.09 23.80
CA GLN A 192 -1.65 8.92 24.44
C GLN A 192 -0.70 8.08 23.56
N VAL A 193 -1.23 7.04 22.91
CA VAL A 193 -0.44 6.21 22.00
C VAL A 193 0.04 7.04 20.82
N LEU A 194 -0.83 7.85 20.21
CA LEU A 194 -0.45 8.74 19.10
C LEU A 194 0.60 9.77 19.53
N ASP A 195 0.48 10.34 20.74
CA ASP A 195 1.46 11.31 21.29
C ASP A 195 2.87 10.66 21.37
N ILE A 196 2.96 9.42 21.83
CA ILE A 196 4.24 8.72 21.94
C ILE A 196 4.78 8.29 20.57
N LEU A 197 3.91 7.81 19.67
CA LEU A 197 4.33 7.42 18.32
C LEU A 197 4.79 8.62 17.49
N GLU A 198 4.26 9.82 17.76
CA GLU A 198 4.68 11.07 17.11
C GLU A 198 6.10 11.48 17.49
N LEU A 199 6.58 11.12 18.68
CA LEU A 199 7.97 11.35 19.10
C LEU A 199 8.97 10.35 18.48
N GLY A 200 8.48 9.23 17.94
CA GLY A 200 9.29 8.13 17.41
C GLY A 200 9.46 8.14 15.90
N GLN A 201 9.85 6.97 15.36
CA GLN A 201 10.14 6.78 13.93
C GLN A 201 8.92 6.99 13.02
N LEU A 202 7.71 6.81 13.53
CA LEU A 202 6.46 7.03 12.79
C LEU A 202 5.98 8.49 12.89
N GLY A 203 6.71 9.37 13.58
CA GLY A 203 6.27 10.72 13.93
C GLY A 203 5.78 11.54 12.75
N GLY A 204 6.54 11.53 11.65
CA GLY A 204 6.13 12.25 10.44
C GLY A 204 4.85 11.71 9.79
N LEU A 205 4.54 10.43 9.91
CA LEU A 205 3.28 9.85 9.45
C LEU A 205 2.13 10.19 10.40
N VAL A 206 2.33 9.98 11.70
CA VAL A 206 1.33 10.27 12.75
C VAL A 206 0.92 11.73 12.71
N ALA A 207 1.87 12.68 12.70
CA ALA A 207 1.60 14.11 12.67
C ALA A 207 0.72 14.51 11.47
N ARG A 208 1.05 14.02 10.26
CA ARG A 208 0.28 14.32 9.04
C ARG A 208 -1.09 13.66 8.99
N LYS A 209 -1.26 12.51 9.64
CA LYS A 209 -2.49 11.70 9.55
C LYS A 209 -3.30 11.67 10.82
N ARG A 210 -2.90 12.44 11.83
CA ARG A 210 -3.50 12.42 13.18
C ARG A 210 -5.03 12.56 13.17
N THR A 211 -5.57 13.43 12.32
CA THR A 211 -7.01 13.66 12.19
C THR A 211 -7.79 12.45 11.68
N PHE A 212 -7.13 11.54 10.95
CA PHE A 212 -7.70 10.28 10.48
C PHE A 212 -7.51 9.12 11.47
N LEU A 213 -6.61 9.27 12.44
CA LEU A 213 -6.19 8.21 13.37
C LEU A 213 -6.90 8.31 14.74
N THR A 214 -7.66 9.36 15.00
CA THR A 214 -8.41 9.56 16.26
C THR A 214 -9.68 8.70 16.29
N ASP A 215 -10.30 8.59 17.47
CA ASP A 215 -11.57 7.88 17.67
C ASP A 215 -12.76 8.52 16.93
N GLN A 216 -12.60 9.76 16.48
CA GLN A 216 -13.54 10.48 15.62
C GLN A 216 -12.83 10.96 14.36
N PRO A 217 -12.59 10.06 13.40
CA PRO A 217 -11.86 10.40 12.18
C PRO A 217 -12.64 11.44 11.37
N THR A 218 -11.92 12.42 10.82
CA THR A 218 -12.53 13.41 9.95
C THR A 218 -12.99 12.75 8.65
N THR A 219 -14.16 13.11 8.16
CA THR A 219 -14.71 12.71 6.85
C THR A 219 -14.07 13.49 5.70
N GLY A 220 -12.86 14.02 5.90
CA GLY A 220 -12.12 14.78 4.91
C GLY A 220 -11.75 13.94 3.69
N ARG A 221 -11.62 14.63 2.53
CA ARG A 221 -11.17 13.99 1.29
C ARG A 221 -9.78 13.37 1.50
N ALA A 222 -9.61 12.10 1.13
CA ALA A 222 -8.32 11.41 1.22
C ALA A 222 -7.22 12.20 0.50
N GLU A 223 -6.07 12.34 1.13
CA GLU A 223 -4.89 12.98 0.53
C GLU A 223 -4.14 12.00 -0.36
N PHE A 224 -4.04 10.74 0.08
CA PHE A 224 -3.47 9.62 -0.67
C PHE A 224 -4.30 8.38 -0.33
N THR A 225 -4.82 7.69 -1.37
CA THR A 225 -5.76 6.59 -1.17
C THR A 225 -5.08 5.24 -1.02
N ILE A 226 -5.76 4.32 -0.32
CA ILE A 226 -5.35 2.91 -0.20
C ILE A 226 -5.18 2.31 -1.59
N GLY A 227 -6.15 2.47 -2.49
CA GLY A 227 -6.08 1.92 -3.86
C GLY A 227 -4.90 2.46 -4.67
N ALA A 228 -4.55 3.75 -4.52
CA ALA A 228 -3.36 4.30 -5.20
C ALA A 228 -2.06 3.71 -4.64
N LEU A 229 -1.96 3.53 -3.32
CA LEU A 229 -0.79 2.91 -2.70
C LEU A 229 -0.68 1.42 -3.07
N THR A 230 -1.80 0.68 -3.07
CA THR A 230 -1.85 -0.73 -3.49
C THR A 230 -1.39 -0.89 -4.94
N LYS A 231 -1.88 -0.03 -5.86
CA LYS A 231 -1.40 0.02 -7.25
C LYS A 231 0.12 0.22 -7.32
N ASP A 232 0.65 1.18 -6.56
CA ASP A 232 2.09 1.46 -6.57
C ASP A 232 2.92 0.27 -6.06
N MET A 233 2.41 -0.46 -5.06
CA MET A 233 3.05 -1.70 -4.58
C MET A 233 3.01 -2.81 -5.63
N ALA A 234 1.90 -2.96 -6.36
CA ALA A 234 1.81 -3.92 -7.45
C ALA A 234 2.81 -3.60 -8.58
N LEU A 235 2.96 -2.31 -8.94
CA LEU A 235 3.96 -1.87 -9.92
C LEU A 235 5.40 -2.19 -9.45
N LEU A 236 5.70 -1.98 -8.17
CA LEU A 236 7.02 -2.28 -7.62
C LEU A 236 7.30 -3.79 -7.60
N ALA A 237 6.35 -4.60 -7.15
CA ALA A 237 6.47 -6.05 -7.12
C ALA A 237 6.72 -6.61 -8.53
N ALA A 238 5.96 -6.15 -9.53
CA ALA A 238 6.13 -6.54 -10.91
C ALA A 238 7.49 -6.09 -11.49
N ALA A 239 7.93 -4.87 -11.20
CA ALA A 239 9.19 -4.34 -11.71
C ALA A 239 10.43 -5.02 -11.10
N SER A 240 10.38 -5.38 -9.82
CA SER A 240 11.48 -6.03 -9.09
C SER A 240 11.48 -7.55 -9.20
N ASN A 241 10.36 -8.15 -9.58
CA ASN A 241 10.10 -9.58 -9.49
C ASN A 241 10.30 -10.13 -8.06
N ILE A 242 10.03 -9.30 -7.06
CA ILE A 242 10.09 -9.67 -5.64
C ILE A 242 8.70 -9.48 -5.04
N PRO A 243 8.08 -10.54 -4.47
CA PRO A 243 6.80 -10.39 -3.79
C PRO A 243 6.90 -9.41 -2.61
N LEU A 244 5.93 -8.50 -2.50
CA LEU A 244 5.86 -7.53 -1.43
C LEU A 244 4.72 -7.90 -0.47
N ARG A 245 5.06 -8.19 0.79
CA ARG A 245 4.05 -8.40 1.86
C ARG A 245 3.15 -7.18 2.06
N SER A 246 3.70 -5.98 1.90
CA SER A 246 2.93 -4.74 1.99
C SER A 246 1.85 -4.64 0.92
N ALA A 247 2.07 -5.18 -0.29
CA ALA A 247 1.06 -5.20 -1.34
C ALA A 247 -0.13 -6.08 -0.96
N ALA A 248 0.13 -7.31 -0.51
CA ALA A 248 -0.91 -8.24 -0.04
C ALA A 248 -1.67 -7.64 1.15
N ASN A 249 -0.98 -7.22 2.19
CA ASN A 249 -1.59 -6.69 3.41
C ASN A 249 -2.41 -5.40 3.22
N LEU A 250 -2.11 -4.59 2.20
CA LEU A 250 -2.92 -3.43 1.84
C LEU A 250 -4.13 -3.81 1.00
N ALA A 251 -3.99 -4.80 0.11
CA ALA A 251 -5.09 -5.31 -0.70
C ALA A 251 -6.15 -6.04 0.16
N ASP A 252 -5.70 -6.73 1.21
CA ASP A 252 -6.57 -7.47 2.15
C ASP A 252 -7.27 -6.56 3.19
N THR A 253 -7.03 -5.25 3.14
CA THR A 253 -7.81 -4.35 4.00
C THR A 253 -9.25 -4.28 3.49
N SER A 254 -10.22 -4.54 4.37
CA SER A 254 -11.65 -4.34 4.09
C SER A 254 -12.04 -2.86 3.92
N ALA A 255 -11.07 -1.97 3.87
CA ALA A 255 -11.27 -0.55 3.73
C ALA A 255 -11.59 -0.17 2.27
N ASP A 256 -12.45 0.83 2.10
CA ASP A 256 -12.71 1.45 0.80
C ASP A 256 -11.40 1.85 0.10
N PRO A 257 -11.12 1.39 -1.14
CA PRO A 257 -9.94 1.79 -1.90
C PRO A 257 -9.76 3.30 -2.07
N ASP A 258 -10.86 4.05 -2.02
CA ASP A 258 -10.86 5.52 -2.07
C ASP A 258 -10.63 6.20 -0.72
N ALA A 259 -10.61 5.44 0.38
CA ALA A 259 -10.26 5.95 1.70
C ALA A 259 -8.79 6.39 1.78
N ASP A 260 -8.48 7.29 2.72
CA ASP A 260 -7.10 7.66 2.99
C ASP A 260 -6.29 6.48 3.54
N ILE A 261 -4.99 6.41 3.21
CA ILE A 261 -4.08 5.36 3.69
C ILE A 261 -4.05 5.22 5.21
N ALA A 262 -4.34 6.29 5.95
CA ALA A 262 -4.42 6.24 7.40
C ALA A 262 -5.52 5.29 7.90
N VAL A 263 -6.59 5.11 7.13
CA VAL A 263 -7.69 4.20 7.47
C VAL A 263 -7.16 2.75 7.51
N ALA A 264 -6.21 2.39 6.65
CA ALA A 264 -5.58 1.08 6.68
C ALA A 264 -4.85 0.79 8.01
N ALA A 265 -4.47 1.83 8.76
CA ALA A 265 -3.89 1.68 10.10
C ALA A 265 -4.93 1.47 11.20
N THR A 266 -6.21 1.76 10.95
CA THR A 266 -7.30 1.65 11.94
C THR A 266 -8.22 0.45 11.71
N VAL A 267 -8.16 -0.18 10.53
CA VAL A 267 -8.96 -1.37 10.23
C VAL A 267 -8.35 -2.60 10.91
N PRO A 268 -9.16 -3.48 11.52
CA PRO A 268 -8.68 -4.76 12.02
C PRO A 268 -7.99 -5.54 10.91
N ALA A 269 -6.75 -5.97 11.14
CA ALA A 269 -5.96 -6.68 10.11
C ALA A 269 -6.38 -8.13 9.92
N VAL A 270 -7.10 -8.68 10.88
CA VAL A 270 -7.55 -10.08 10.89
C VAL A 270 -8.93 -10.07 11.52
N GLU A 271 -9.91 -10.63 10.85
CA GLU A 271 -11.20 -10.91 11.48
C GLU A 271 -10.93 -11.79 12.70
N ASP A 272 -11.47 -11.45 13.86
CA ASP A 272 -11.37 -12.29 15.06
C ASP A 272 -11.84 -13.73 14.79
N ALA A 273 -12.71 -13.89 13.81
CA ALA A 273 -13.21 -15.17 13.35
C ALA A 273 -12.10 -16.14 12.86
N VAL A 274 -11.03 -15.65 12.21
CA VAL A 274 -9.92 -16.53 11.76
C VAL A 274 -9.06 -17.03 12.92
N LEU A 275 -9.08 -16.31 14.05
CA LEU A 275 -8.38 -16.73 15.26
C LEU A 275 -9.08 -17.87 16.02
N GLU A 276 -10.40 -18.02 15.85
CA GLU A 276 -11.16 -19.02 16.61
C GLU A 276 -10.70 -20.47 16.41
N PRO A 277 -10.48 -20.99 15.18
CA PRO A 277 -9.94 -22.33 15.02
C PRO A 277 -8.53 -22.50 15.61
N LEU A 278 -7.68 -21.46 15.58
CA LEU A 278 -6.36 -21.49 16.21
C LEU A 278 -6.45 -21.48 17.73
N ARG A 279 -7.35 -20.70 18.31
CA ARG A 279 -7.66 -20.72 19.75
C ARG A 279 -8.23 -22.07 20.19
N ALA A 280 -9.12 -22.66 19.39
CA ALA A 280 -9.65 -24.00 19.64
C ALA A 280 -8.53 -25.05 19.61
N TYR A 281 -7.62 -24.99 18.63
CA TYR A 281 -6.44 -25.83 18.57
C TYR A 281 -5.57 -25.70 19.84
N ILE A 282 -5.30 -24.48 20.30
CA ILE A 282 -4.55 -24.23 21.53
C ILE A 282 -5.28 -24.81 22.75
N ARG A 283 -6.62 -24.62 22.86
CA ARG A 283 -7.43 -25.20 23.94
C ARG A 283 -7.37 -26.72 23.93
N GLY A 284 -7.44 -27.37 22.75
CA GLY A 284 -7.33 -28.81 22.61
C GLY A 284 -6.03 -29.38 23.21
N HIS A 285 -4.92 -28.69 22.93
CA HIS A 285 -3.64 -29.06 23.55
C HIS A 285 -3.58 -28.79 25.05
N ALA A 286 -4.16 -27.70 25.52
CA ALA A 286 -4.14 -27.31 26.92
C ALA A 286 -5.00 -28.22 27.80
N THR A 287 -6.16 -28.61 27.29
CA THR A 287 -7.12 -29.44 28.04
C THR A 287 -6.96 -30.93 27.78
N GLY A 288 -6.33 -31.31 26.66
CA GLY A 288 -6.30 -32.67 26.15
C GLY A 288 -7.65 -33.17 25.64
N ASP A 289 -8.64 -32.27 25.45
CA ASP A 289 -9.96 -32.59 24.93
C ASP A 289 -9.97 -32.60 23.42
N PRO A 290 -10.22 -33.77 22.77
CA PRO A 290 -10.26 -33.87 21.31
C PRO A 290 -11.42 -33.15 20.66
N ALA A 291 -12.48 -32.76 21.38
CA ALA A 291 -13.58 -31.97 20.84
C ALA A 291 -13.10 -30.63 20.25
N HIS A 292 -12.16 -29.96 20.93
CA HIS A 292 -11.60 -28.70 20.46
C HIS A 292 -10.85 -28.82 19.14
N PHE A 293 -10.25 -29.98 18.85
CA PHE A 293 -9.61 -30.19 17.53
C PHE A 293 -10.66 -30.41 16.44
N ARG A 294 -11.75 -31.12 16.75
CA ARG A 294 -12.87 -31.28 15.80
C ARG A 294 -13.56 -29.97 15.49
N ASP A 295 -13.63 -29.08 16.48
CA ASP A 295 -14.15 -27.70 16.26
C ASP A 295 -13.19 -26.82 15.43
N ALA A 296 -11.90 -27.09 15.52
CA ALA A 296 -10.86 -26.31 14.84
C ALA A 296 -10.66 -26.72 13.38
N PHE A 297 -10.66 -28.02 13.10
CA PHE A 297 -10.26 -28.59 11.81
C PHE A 297 -11.45 -28.99 10.93
N LEU A 298 -11.21 -28.99 9.62
CA LEU A 298 -12.09 -29.69 8.70
C LEU A 298 -11.99 -31.22 8.94
N PRO A 299 -13.07 -32.00 8.76
CA PRO A 299 -13.04 -33.45 8.91
C PRO A 299 -12.03 -34.14 7.98
N THR A 300 -11.70 -33.52 6.86
CA THR A 300 -10.73 -33.99 5.86
C THR A 300 -9.29 -33.58 6.14
N ALA A 301 -9.06 -32.82 7.20
CA ALA A 301 -7.71 -32.31 7.52
C ALA A 301 -6.71 -33.41 7.84
N HIS A 302 -5.45 -33.14 7.49
CA HIS A 302 -4.31 -33.96 7.87
C HIS A 302 -3.34 -33.13 8.73
N ILE A 303 -2.70 -33.83 9.64
CA ILE A 303 -1.63 -33.30 10.50
C ILE A 303 -0.35 -34.01 10.12
N GLU A 304 0.59 -33.29 9.55
CA GLU A 304 1.75 -33.82 8.86
C GLU A 304 3.06 -33.29 9.44
N GLY A 305 4.12 -34.10 9.35
CA GLY A 305 5.44 -33.68 9.81
C GLY A 305 6.45 -34.80 9.81
N LEU A 306 7.63 -34.54 10.37
CA LEU A 306 8.64 -35.53 10.60
C LEU A 306 8.65 -35.92 12.08
N ARG A 307 8.54 -37.22 12.38
CA ARG A 307 8.68 -37.77 13.70
C ARG A 307 9.79 -38.81 13.67
N ASP A 308 10.81 -38.61 14.49
CA ASP A 308 11.97 -39.49 14.57
C ASP A 308 12.61 -39.80 13.21
N GLY A 309 12.64 -38.75 12.32
CA GLY A 309 13.19 -38.84 10.98
C GLY A 309 12.25 -39.43 9.90
N ALA A 310 11.09 -39.97 10.29
CA ALA A 310 10.09 -40.53 9.37
C ALA A 310 8.94 -39.54 9.12
N PHE A 311 8.47 -39.47 7.87
CA PHE A 311 7.27 -38.71 7.54
C PHE A 311 6.03 -39.39 8.16
N VAL A 312 5.20 -38.58 8.81
CA VAL A 312 3.93 -39.02 9.37
C VAL A 312 2.80 -38.11 8.85
N SER A 313 1.65 -38.70 8.59
CA SER A 313 0.42 -37.99 8.22
C SER A 313 -0.73 -38.65 8.98
N TRP A 314 -1.31 -37.93 9.91
CA TRP A 314 -2.50 -38.38 10.64
C TRP A 314 -3.74 -37.73 10.04
N ARG A 315 -4.78 -38.52 9.86
CA ARG A 315 -6.14 -37.97 9.69
C ARG A 315 -6.58 -37.36 11.03
N LEU A 316 -7.53 -36.44 10.95
CA LEU A 316 -8.00 -35.74 12.16
C LEU A 316 -8.43 -36.70 13.28
N ASP A 317 -9.15 -37.81 12.98
CA ASP A 317 -9.59 -38.74 13.98
C ASP A 317 -8.40 -39.51 14.66
N ASP A 318 -7.41 -39.88 13.85
CA ASP A 318 -6.19 -40.53 14.38
C ASP A 318 -5.41 -39.56 15.28
N TYR A 319 -5.35 -38.30 14.90
CA TYR A 319 -4.74 -37.25 15.71
C TYR A 319 -5.52 -37.00 17.01
N CYS A 320 -6.84 -36.92 16.94
CA CYS A 320 -7.70 -36.78 18.11
C CYS A 320 -7.57 -37.95 19.09
N ALA A 321 -7.32 -39.18 18.60
CA ALA A 321 -7.13 -40.37 19.43
C ALA A 321 -5.85 -40.32 20.34
N LEU A 322 -4.91 -39.41 20.06
CA LEU A 322 -3.73 -39.17 20.90
C LEU A 322 -4.08 -38.44 22.22
N PHE A 323 -5.29 -37.88 22.34
CA PHE A 323 -5.73 -37.05 23.46
C PHE A 323 -6.83 -37.77 24.26
N HIS A 324 -6.76 -37.67 25.59
CA HIS A 324 -7.57 -38.53 26.52
C HIS A 324 -8.46 -37.69 27.45
N GLY A 325 -8.81 -36.47 27.06
CA GLY A 325 -9.72 -35.57 27.81
C GLY A 325 -9.12 -35.04 29.12
N ARG A 326 -7.81 -35.00 29.25
CA ARG A 326 -7.13 -34.43 30.42
C ARG A 326 -5.85 -33.72 30.03
N PRO A 327 -5.47 -32.63 30.74
CA PRO A 327 -4.23 -31.93 30.52
C PRO A 327 -3.01 -32.84 30.69
N ALA A 328 -1.93 -32.50 30.00
CA ALA A 328 -0.65 -33.17 30.23
C ALA A 328 -0.12 -32.90 31.67
N PRO A 329 0.62 -33.80 32.29
CA PRO A 329 1.15 -33.62 33.66
C PRO A 329 2.03 -32.35 33.80
N ASP A 330 2.69 -31.93 32.71
CA ASP A 330 3.59 -30.78 32.64
C ASP A 330 2.93 -29.55 32.03
N GLU A 331 1.59 -29.54 31.88
CA GLU A 331 0.84 -28.42 31.25
C GLU A 331 1.19 -27.03 31.81
N PRO A 332 1.42 -26.84 33.13
CA PRO A 332 1.80 -25.53 33.65
C PRO A 332 3.12 -24.97 33.11
N SER A 333 3.99 -25.82 32.55
CA SER A 333 5.26 -25.41 31.94
C SER A 333 5.19 -25.25 30.41
N ARG A 334 4.06 -25.60 29.82
CA ARG A 334 3.85 -25.51 28.38
C ARG A 334 3.41 -24.13 27.97
N SER A 335 3.84 -23.70 26.79
CA SER A 335 3.37 -22.44 26.18
C SER A 335 3.00 -22.63 24.72
N ARG A 336 2.05 -21.81 24.26
CA ARG A 336 1.57 -21.82 22.88
C ARG A 336 1.30 -20.38 22.45
N ARG A 337 1.92 -19.98 21.36
CA ARG A 337 1.83 -18.61 20.89
C ARG A 337 1.54 -18.60 19.39
N ILE A 338 0.53 -17.84 18.98
CA ILE A 338 0.28 -17.51 17.58
C ILE A 338 1.32 -16.47 17.18
N ASP A 339 2.22 -16.80 16.24
CA ASP A 339 3.32 -15.95 15.83
C ASP A 339 2.97 -15.09 14.63
N ALA A 340 2.19 -15.64 13.69
CA ALA A 340 1.79 -14.95 12.47
C ALA A 340 0.47 -15.50 11.93
N ILE A 341 -0.29 -14.63 11.29
CA ILE A 341 -1.47 -14.97 10.48
C ILE A 341 -1.42 -14.09 9.24
N ASP A 342 -1.70 -14.70 8.08
CA ASP A 342 -1.79 -14.02 6.80
C ASP A 342 -3.09 -14.48 6.12
N VAL A 343 -4.01 -13.53 5.88
CA VAL A 343 -5.37 -13.80 5.37
C VAL A 343 -5.48 -13.32 3.94
N HIS A 344 -6.01 -14.15 3.06
CA HIS A 344 -6.25 -13.87 1.65
C HIS A 344 -7.69 -14.25 1.29
N ASP A 345 -8.62 -13.34 1.51
CA ASP A 345 -10.07 -13.51 1.28
C ASP A 345 -10.63 -14.73 2.03
N SER A 346 -10.83 -15.85 1.33
CA SER A 346 -11.42 -17.09 1.86
C SER A 346 -10.36 -18.11 2.35
N VAL A 347 -9.08 -17.80 2.26
CA VAL A 347 -7.97 -18.67 2.71
C VAL A 347 -7.01 -17.91 3.61
N ALA A 348 -6.34 -18.62 4.53
CA ALA A 348 -5.33 -18.02 5.39
C ALA A 348 -4.21 -19.01 5.70
N THR A 349 -3.05 -18.48 6.08
CA THR A 349 -1.98 -19.22 6.71
C THR A 349 -1.75 -18.72 8.14
N ALA A 350 -1.31 -19.61 9.03
CA ALA A 350 -0.91 -19.21 10.37
C ALA A 350 0.30 -20.01 10.84
N THR A 351 1.07 -19.41 11.75
CA THR A 351 2.19 -20.07 12.42
C THR A 351 1.99 -20.01 13.93
N ILE A 352 2.14 -21.15 14.60
CA ILE A 352 2.10 -21.26 16.07
C ILE A 352 3.41 -21.90 16.55
N THR A 353 4.04 -21.30 17.56
CA THR A 353 5.12 -21.93 18.31
C THR A 353 4.55 -22.58 19.57
N LEU A 354 4.89 -23.86 19.79
CA LEU A 354 4.58 -24.58 21.01
C LEU A 354 5.89 -24.94 21.73
N SER A 355 5.89 -24.82 23.06
CA SER A 355 6.98 -25.27 23.91
C SER A 355 6.41 -26.25 24.93
N HIS A 356 6.91 -27.49 24.92
CA HIS A 356 6.49 -28.59 25.78
C HIS A 356 7.72 -29.16 26.53
N GLY A 357 8.05 -28.58 27.65
CA GLY A 357 9.30 -28.90 28.34
C GLY A 357 10.52 -28.50 27.50
N ALA A 358 11.38 -29.48 27.19
CA ALA A 358 12.55 -29.27 26.33
C ALA A 358 12.20 -29.24 24.83
N ASP A 359 11.03 -29.73 24.46
CA ASP A 359 10.61 -29.80 23.06
C ASP A 359 10.00 -28.47 22.59
N ARG A 360 10.44 -27.99 21.44
CA ARG A 360 9.86 -26.84 20.75
C ARG A 360 9.33 -27.27 19.38
N PHE A 361 8.14 -26.81 19.03
CA PHE A 361 7.52 -27.09 17.74
C PHE A 361 7.18 -25.78 17.04
N THR A 362 7.28 -25.78 15.73
CA THR A 362 6.68 -24.78 14.87
C THR A 362 5.60 -25.48 14.04
N ASP A 363 4.36 -25.03 14.22
CA ASP A 363 3.20 -25.52 13.48
C ASP A 363 2.81 -24.46 12.45
N ILE A 364 2.62 -24.88 11.20
CA ILE A 364 2.11 -24.06 10.10
C ILE A 364 0.76 -24.60 9.69
N PHE A 365 -0.22 -23.71 9.57
CA PHE A 365 -1.61 -24.02 9.27
C PHE A 365 -2.03 -23.43 7.95
N LEU A 366 -2.86 -24.18 7.22
CA LEU A 366 -3.68 -23.69 6.13
C LEU A 366 -5.12 -23.62 6.65
N LEU A 367 -5.78 -22.47 6.49
CA LEU A 367 -7.16 -22.24 6.88
C LEU A 367 -8.01 -21.87 5.69
N VAL A 368 -9.28 -22.21 5.76
CA VAL A 368 -10.29 -21.83 4.76
C VAL A 368 -11.54 -21.31 5.47
N ARG A 369 -12.23 -20.38 4.83
CA ARG A 369 -13.55 -19.90 5.26
C ARG A 369 -14.62 -20.85 4.65
N ALA A 370 -15.18 -21.72 5.47
CA ALA A 370 -16.33 -22.54 5.13
C ALA A 370 -17.64 -21.81 5.45
N ASP A 371 -18.80 -22.41 5.10
CA ASP A 371 -20.12 -21.81 5.31
C ASP A 371 -20.41 -21.49 6.79
N ASP A 372 -19.84 -22.27 7.71
CA ASP A 372 -20.00 -22.15 9.16
C ASP A 372 -18.84 -21.41 9.86
N GLY A 373 -17.94 -20.80 9.12
CA GLY A 373 -16.81 -20.03 9.62
C GLY A 373 -15.43 -20.58 9.20
N TRP A 374 -14.38 -20.03 9.80
CA TRP A 374 -13.02 -20.44 9.50
C TRP A 374 -12.71 -21.84 10.10
N ARG A 375 -12.01 -22.67 9.34
CA ARG A 375 -11.55 -24.01 9.75
C ARG A 375 -10.12 -24.23 9.27
N ILE A 376 -9.37 -25.04 10.03
CA ILE A 376 -8.04 -25.50 9.63
C ILE A 376 -8.21 -26.62 8.60
N ALA A 377 -7.74 -26.39 7.38
CA ALA A 377 -7.81 -27.35 6.27
C ALA A 377 -6.64 -28.36 6.35
N ASN A 378 -5.46 -27.91 6.80
CA ASN A 378 -4.31 -28.77 6.99
C ASN A 378 -3.32 -28.14 7.99
N LYS A 379 -2.44 -28.97 8.57
CA LYS A 379 -1.36 -28.54 9.44
C LYS A 379 -0.09 -29.31 9.13
N VAL A 380 1.03 -28.62 9.04
CA VAL A 380 2.36 -29.23 9.06
C VAL A 380 3.13 -28.76 10.28
N TYR A 381 4.00 -29.62 10.83
CA TYR A 381 4.80 -29.26 11.99
C TYR A 381 6.27 -29.62 11.83
N HIS A 382 7.12 -28.85 12.49
CA HIS A 382 8.53 -29.12 12.68
C HIS A 382 8.85 -29.18 14.17
N ARG A 383 9.50 -30.28 14.63
CA ARG A 383 10.06 -30.40 15.99
C ARG A 383 11.51 -29.94 15.94
N HIS A 384 11.83 -28.93 16.73
CA HIS A 384 13.21 -28.47 16.88
C HIS A 384 13.95 -29.45 17.80
N SER A 385 15.10 -29.89 17.35
CA SER A 385 16.04 -30.76 18.13
C SER A 385 16.92 -29.94 19.05
#